data_7dc7922c96da919b78b0e92dc49bcb1f
#
_entry.id   7dc7922c96da919b78b0e92dc49bcb1f
#
_cell.length_a   1.000
_cell.length_b   1.000
_cell.length_c   1.000
_cell.angle_alpha   90.00
_cell.angle_beta   90.00
_cell.angle_gamma   90.00
#
_symmetry.space_group_name_H-M   'P 1'
#
loop_
_entity.id
_entity.type
_entity.pdbx_description
1 polymer ?
#
loop_
_entity_poly.entity_id
_entity_poly.type
_entity_poly.pdbx_seq_one_letter_code
_entity_poly.pdbx_strand_id
1 'polypeptide(L)'
;IRDRLRSRGLGDVYKRQEMAFASQEDVFAVIEDVLPPIFAKYGTYNIASSAPFARIPYRQAMEEFGSDKPDLRIDLRVKDVTGILQNCGFGPFENNIVKAVPVSNCKLARKAVDKLCADVEVQAGQKPYWFKVDESGAIAGGIAKFINADEKTVEAVKSALSLEPNTLVFLSAGKREEAQKTAGVMRRMLGAACEGHMDKERYEFCWIVDFPMYE
;
A
#
# COMPACT_ATOMS: atom_id res chain seq x y z
N ILE A 1 -19.73 30.14 20.66
CA ILE A 1 -18.48 29.40 21.00
C ILE A 1 -18.51 29.28 22.51
N ARG A 2 -19.07 28.19 23.00
CA ARG A 2 -19.10 27.90 24.43
C ARG A 2 -17.86 27.15 24.84
N ASP A 3 -16.99 27.82 25.57
CA ASP A 3 -16.19 27.35 26.69
C ASP A 3 -16.06 25.83 26.89
N ARG A 4 -15.40 25.18 26.01
CA ARG A 4 -14.71 23.92 26.32
C ARG A 4 -13.20 24.09 26.47
N LEU A 5 -12.80 25.34 26.65
CA LEU A 5 -11.42 25.77 26.89
C LEU A 5 -10.86 25.31 28.25
N ARG A 6 -11.71 24.85 29.17
CA ARG A 6 -11.27 24.51 30.54
C ARG A 6 -10.54 23.21 30.74
N SER A 7 -10.58 22.29 29.77
CA SER A 7 -10.02 20.96 29.99
C SER A 7 -8.83 20.56 29.12
N ARG A 8 -8.49 21.30 28.06
CA ARG A 8 -7.52 20.82 27.06
C ARG A 8 -6.47 21.82 26.55
N GLY A 9 -6.40 23.03 27.11
CA GLY A 9 -5.44 24.04 26.70
C GLY A 9 -5.71 24.68 25.33
N LEU A 10 -5.02 25.79 25.07
CA LEU A 10 -5.18 26.64 23.87
C LEU A 10 -4.93 25.89 22.54
N GLY A 11 -4.08 24.86 22.55
CA GLY A 11 -3.75 24.10 21.35
C GLY A 11 -4.90 23.27 20.75
N ASP A 12 -5.93 22.96 21.53
CA ASP A 12 -7.07 22.18 21.09
C ASP A 12 -8.15 23.02 20.37
N VAL A 13 -8.15 24.32 20.62
CA VAL A 13 -9.10 25.29 20.03
C VAL A 13 -8.89 25.46 18.53
N TYR A 14 -7.65 25.35 18.08
CA TYR A 14 -7.28 25.55 16.67
C TYR A 14 -7.35 24.28 15.83
N LYS A 15 -7.61 23.13 16.43
CA LYS A 15 -7.77 21.86 15.71
C LYS A 15 -9.18 21.60 15.20
N ARG A 16 -10.17 22.33 15.71
CA ARG A 16 -11.57 22.24 15.29
C ARG A 16 -11.98 23.56 14.66
N GLN A 17 -12.14 23.56 13.37
CA GLN A 17 -12.68 24.68 12.61
C GLN A 17 -13.99 24.22 11.96
N GLU A 18 -15.03 25.04 12.15
CA GLU A 18 -16.31 24.85 11.49
C GLU A 18 -16.53 25.97 10.47
N MET A 19 -16.88 25.61 9.26
CA MET A 19 -17.16 26.55 8.18
C MET A 19 -18.64 26.49 7.82
N ALA A 20 -19.33 27.63 7.85
CA ALA A 20 -20.71 27.74 7.40
C ALA A 20 -20.78 27.93 5.88
N PHE A 21 -21.78 27.32 5.25
CA PHE A 21 -22.01 27.43 3.79
C PHE A 21 -20.85 27.01 2.90
N ALA A 22 -19.95 26.18 3.42
CA ALA A 22 -18.77 25.69 2.70
C ALA A 22 -19.07 24.40 1.94
N SER A 23 -18.53 24.29 0.74
CA SER A 23 -18.43 23.05 -0.02
C SER A 23 -17.23 22.21 0.43
N GLN A 24 -17.13 20.99 -0.05
CA GLN A 24 -15.93 20.16 0.14
C GLN A 24 -14.66 20.85 -0.40
N GLU A 25 -14.77 21.52 -1.54
CA GLU A 25 -13.66 22.22 -2.17
C GLU A 25 -13.14 23.37 -1.32
N ASP A 26 -14.03 24.10 -0.65
CA ASP A 26 -13.63 25.19 0.24
C ASP A 26 -12.83 24.65 1.43
N VAL A 27 -13.23 23.47 1.96
CA VAL A 27 -12.49 22.81 3.04
C VAL A 27 -11.12 22.34 2.57
N PHE A 28 -11.05 21.76 1.38
CA PHE A 28 -9.78 21.32 0.80
C PHE A 28 -8.83 22.49 0.58
N ALA A 29 -9.30 23.60 0.01
CA ALA A 29 -8.50 24.78 -0.23
C ALA A 29 -7.90 25.35 1.06
N VAL A 30 -8.67 25.43 2.14
CA VAL A 30 -8.16 25.92 3.44
C VAL A 30 -7.06 25.00 3.98
N ILE A 31 -7.24 23.70 3.91
CA ILE A 31 -6.23 22.74 4.40
C ILE A 31 -4.96 22.77 3.53
N GLU A 32 -5.13 22.87 2.23
CA GLU A 32 -4.02 22.97 1.26
C GLU A 32 -3.21 24.26 1.40
N ASP A 33 -3.85 25.35 1.87
CA ASP A 33 -3.19 26.60 2.20
C ASP A 33 -2.41 26.54 3.53
N VAL A 34 -2.92 25.79 4.50
CA VAL A 34 -2.40 25.75 5.87
C VAL A 34 -1.29 24.73 6.06
N LEU A 35 -1.45 23.52 5.55
CA LEU A 35 -0.52 22.41 5.85
C LEU A 35 0.89 22.62 5.26
N PRO A 36 1.08 22.94 3.97
CA PRO A 36 2.41 23.05 3.39
C PRO A 36 3.30 24.08 4.09
N PRO A 37 2.83 25.31 4.39
CA PRO A 37 3.64 26.29 5.14
C PRO A 37 4.06 25.83 6.53
N ILE A 38 3.19 25.08 7.24
CA ILE A 38 3.51 24.53 8.56
C ILE A 38 4.63 23.51 8.44
N PHE A 39 4.51 22.56 7.50
CA PHE A 39 5.53 21.55 7.28
C PHE A 39 6.83 22.12 6.72
N ALA A 40 6.75 23.14 5.87
CA ALA A 40 7.93 23.87 5.39
C ALA A 40 8.68 24.59 6.52
N LYS A 41 7.95 25.13 7.50
CA LYS A 41 8.54 25.90 8.60
C LYS A 41 9.09 25.03 9.73
N TYR A 42 8.38 23.95 10.06
CA TYR A 42 8.66 23.15 11.26
C TYR A 42 9.07 21.69 10.94
N GLY A 43 8.91 21.27 9.70
CA GLY A 43 9.33 19.96 9.24
C GLY A 43 10.83 19.91 8.92
N THR A 44 11.35 18.70 8.83
CA THR A 44 12.75 18.43 8.52
C THR A 44 12.95 17.96 7.07
N TYR A 45 11.89 17.58 6.39
CA TYR A 45 11.93 17.01 5.03
C TYR A 45 11.27 17.93 4.02
N ASN A 46 11.57 17.70 2.75
CA ASN A 46 10.96 18.43 1.64
C ASN A 46 9.49 18.01 1.44
N ILE A 47 8.68 18.95 0.96
CA ILE A 47 7.30 18.67 0.57
C ILE A 47 7.28 18.31 -0.90
N ALA A 48 6.86 17.09 -1.23
CA ALA A 48 6.76 16.62 -2.61
C ALA A 48 5.43 16.98 -3.28
N SER A 49 4.40 17.25 -2.48
CA SER A 49 3.06 17.62 -2.98
C SER A 49 2.90 19.11 -3.08
N SER A 50 2.35 19.58 -4.21
CA SER A 50 1.85 20.95 -4.37
C SER A 50 0.33 20.97 -4.32
N ALA A 51 -0.26 22.09 -3.90
CA ALA A 51 -1.70 22.31 -4.04
C ALA A 51 -2.09 22.48 -5.52
N PRO A 52 -3.23 21.93 -5.97
CA PRO A 52 -4.12 21.04 -5.22
C PRO A 52 -3.53 19.65 -5.00
N PHE A 53 -3.74 19.09 -3.80
CA PHE A 53 -3.24 17.74 -3.49
C PHE A 53 -3.93 16.67 -4.36
N ALA A 54 -3.20 15.59 -4.63
CA ALA A 54 -3.72 14.45 -5.37
C ALA A 54 -4.98 13.89 -4.69
N ARG A 55 -6.03 13.65 -5.47
CA ARG A 55 -7.29 13.06 -5.01
C ARG A 55 -7.35 11.61 -5.41
N ILE A 56 -7.41 10.72 -4.45
CA ILE A 56 -7.44 9.28 -4.65
C ILE A 56 -8.79 8.78 -4.15
N PRO A 57 -9.67 8.24 -5.02
CA PRO A 57 -10.89 7.62 -4.58
C PRO A 57 -10.62 6.46 -3.61
N TYR A 58 -11.44 6.32 -2.57
CA TYR A 58 -11.30 5.26 -1.56
C TYR A 58 -11.13 3.87 -2.19
N ARG A 59 -11.94 3.57 -3.21
CA ARG A 59 -11.85 2.29 -3.92
C ARG A 59 -10.47 2.07 -4.55
N GLN A 60 -9.91 3.11 -5.18
CA GLN A 60 -8.58 3.05 -5.78
C GLN A 60 -7.51 2.91 -4.68
N ALA A 61 -7.65 3.64 -3.57
CA ALA A 61 -6.73 3.54 -2.44
C ALA A 61 -6.67 2.10 -1.90
N MET A 62 -7.81 1.44 -1.75
CA MET A 62 -7.87 0.05 -1.30
C MET A 62 -7.32 -0.93 -2.34
N GLU A 63 -7.56 -0.71 -3.63
CA GLU A 63 -7.08 -1.61 -4.69
C GLU A 63 -5.56 -1.48 -4.91
N GLU A 64 -5.02 -0.27 -4.96
CA GLU A 64 -3.61 -0.02 -5.32
C GLU A 64 -2.66 0.02 -4.13
N PHE A 65 -3.15 0.35 -2.93
CA PHE A 65 -2.31 0.51 -1.75
C PHE A 65 -2.71 -0.40 -0.59
N GLY A 66 -3.90 -1.00 -0.65
CA GLY A 66 -4.44 -1.85 0.43
C GLY A 66 -4.72 -1.07 1.73
N SER A 67 -4.97 0.23 1.63
CA SER A 67 -5.21 1.11 2.78
C SER A 67 -5.92 2.39 2.37
N ASP A 68 -6.82 2.87 3.23
CA ASP A 68 -7.43 4.20 3.17
C ASP A 68 -6.47 5.34 3.61
N LYS A 69 -5.27 4.99 4.06
CA LYS A 69 -4.20 5.91 4.47
C LYS A 69 -2.89 5.49 3.80
N PRO A 70 -2.79 5.60 2.46
CA PRO A 70 -1.62 5.14 1.74
C PRO A 70 -0.38 5.99 2.08
N ASP A 71 0.74 5.34 2.36
CA ASP A 71 2.02 6.02 2.41
C ASP A 71 2.56 6.18 0.98
N LEU A 72 2.41 7.37 0.41
CA LEU A 72 2.81 7.65 -0.97
C LEU A 72 4.33 7.73 -1.18
N ARG A 73 5.12 7.76 -0.10
CA ARG A 73 6.58 7.70 -0.16
C ARG A 73 7.09 6.34 -0.63
N ILE A 74 6.22 5.31 -0.58
CA ILE A 74 6.52 3.96 -1.06
C ILE A 74 6.02 3.86 -2.50
N ASP A 75 6.91 3.53 -3.44
CA ASP A 75 6.62 3.41 -4.88
C ASP A 75 5.91 2.10 -5.28
N LEU A 76 5.87 1.12 -4.39
CA LEU A 76 5.22 -0.16 -4.64
C LEU A 76 3.71 -0.02 -4.82
N ARG A 77 3.14 -0.85 -5.69
CA ARG A 77 1.68 -0.94 -5.92
C ARG A 77 1.19 -2.37 -5.73
N VAL A 78 -0.01 -2.48 -5.17
CA VAL A 78 -0.75 -3.73 -5.12
C VAL A 78 -1.33 -4.01 -6.51
N LYS A 79 -1.24 -5.25 -6.97
CA LYS A 79 -1.79 -5.72 -8.24
C LYS A 79 -2.76 -6.86 -8.00
N ASP A 80 -3.85 -6.89 -8.74
CA ASP A 80 -4.78 -8.01 -8.74
C ASP A 80 -4.30 -9.09 -9.71
N VAL A 81 -4.08 -10.29 -9.21
CA VAL A 81 -3.65 -11.47 -9.98
C VAL A 81 -4.62 -12.63 -9.83
N THR A 82 -5.82 -12.36 -9.33
CA THR A 82 -6.85 -13.37 -9.09
C THR A 82 -7.13 -14.20 -10.34
N GLY A 83 -7.42 -13.56 -11.46
CA GLY A 83 -7.75 -14.25 -12.72
C GLY A 83 -6.62 -15.15 -13.27
N ILE A 84 -5.37 -14.92 -12.82
CA ILE A 84 -4.21 -15.68 -13.27
C ILE A 84 -3.90 -16.82 -12.29
N LEU A 85 -3.92 -16.54 -10.98
CA LEU A 85 -3.42 -17.48 -9.97
C LEU A 85 -4.51 -18.29 -9.27
N GLN A 86 -5.78 -17.93 -9.40
CA GLN A 86 -6.88 -18.64 -8.74
C GLN A 86 -6.94 -20.13 -9.09
N ASN A 87 -6.54 -20.49 -10.31
CA ASN A 87 -6.60 -21.87 -10.82
C ASN A 87 -5.21 -22.52 -10.97
N CYS A 88 -4.17 -22.00 -10.32
CA CYS A 88 -2.81 -22.54 -10.43
C CYS A 88 -2.57 -23.85 -9.63
N GLY A 89 -3.63 -24.42 -9.02
CA GLY A 89 -3.54 -25.64 -8.21
C GLY A 89 -2.97 -25.41 -6.80
N PHE A 90 -2.88 -24.17 -6.36
CA PHE A 90 -2.51 -23.83 -4.98
C PHE A 90 -3.77 -23.56 -4.16
N GLY A 91 -4.18 -24.52 -3.32
CA GLY A 91 -5.44 -24.52 -2.58
C GLY A 91 -5.81 -23.18 -1.90
N PRO A 92 -4.89 -22.47 -1.22
CA PRO A 92 -5.19 -21.17 -0.63
C PRO A 92 -5.66 -20.08 -1.61
N PHE A 93 -5.42 -20.24 -2.92
CA PHE A 93 -5.87 -19.30 -3.95
C PHE A 93 -7.22 -19.65 -4.56
N GLU A 94 -7.66 -20.90 -4.39
CA GLU A 94 -8.94 -21.35 -4.94
C GLU A 94 -10.12 -20.59 -4.33
N ASN A 95 -10.97 -20.04 -5.18
CA ASN A 95 -12.14 -19.25 -4.80
C ASN A 95 -11.83 -17.99 -3.95
N ASN A 96 -10.59 -17.55 -3.91
CA ASN A 96 -10.15 -16.36 -3.17
C ASN A 96 -9.66 -15.27 -4.13
N ILE A 97 -9.73 -14.02 -3.67
CA ILE A 97 -9.06 -12.89 -4.30
C ILE A 97 -7.56 -13.00 -3.99
N VAL A 98 -6.73 -12.84 -5.01
CA VAL A 98 -5.28 -12.91 -4.88
C VAL A 98 -4.67 -11.56 -5.25
N LYS A 99 -4.00 -10.93 -4.29
CA LYS A 99 -3.28 -9.67 -4.48
C LYS A 99 -1.78 -9.89 -4.42
N ALA A 100 -1.05 -9.18 -5.25
CA ALA A 100 0.40 -9.28 -5.35
C ALA A 100 1.06 -7.93 -5.10
N VAL A 101 2.21 -7.94 -4.46
CA VAL A 101 3.12 -6.78 -4.29
C VAL A 101 4.47 -7.17 -4.86
N PRO A 102 4.79 -6.79 -6.10
CA PRO A 102 6.10 -6.98 -6.69
C PRO A 102 7.09 -5.93 -6.17
N VAL A 103 8.31 -6.37 -5.89
CA VAL A 103 9.43 -5.51 -5.44
C VAL A 103 10.63 -5.81 -6.31
N SER A 104 10.98 -4.90 -7.20
CA SER A 104 12.14 -5.02 -8.07
C SER A 104 13.46 -4.84 -7.29
N ASN A 105 14.56 -5.34 -7.84
CA ASN A 105 15.90 -5.21 -7.24
C ASN A 105 16.01 -5.63 -5.76
N CYS A 106 15.14 -6.55 -5.32
CA CYS A 106 15.11 -7.00 -3.94
C CYS A 106 16.15 -8.10 -3.68
N LYS A 107 17.21 -7.75 -2.95
CA LYS A 107 18.33 -8.65 -2.60
C LYS A 107 18.16 -9.36 -1.26
N LEU A 108 16.93 -9.44 -0.73
CA LEU A 108 16.70 -10.08 0.54
C LEU A 108 17.01 -11.59 0.48
N ALA A 109 17.82 -12.04 1.45
CA ALA A 109 18.06 -13.46 1.67
C ALA A 109 16.80 -14.18 2.16
N ARG A 110 16.68 -15.48 1.88
CA ARG A 110 15.51 -16.29 2.27
C ARG A 110 15.10 -16.11 3.74
N LYS A 111 16.07 -16.12 4.66
CA LYS A 111 15.80 -15.93 6.10
C LYS A 111 15.11 -14.59 6.40
N ALA A 112 15.47 -13.52 5.68
CA ALA A 112 14.84 -12.21 5.82
C ALA A 112 13.43 -12.21 5.24
N VAL A 113 13.20 -12.90 4.11
CA VAL A 113 11.87 -13.10 3.53
C VAL A 113 10.96 -13.88 4.48
N ASP A 114 11.44 -14.99 5.05
CA ASP A 114 10.68 -15.80 6.00
C ASP A 114 10.33 -15.00 7.26
N LYS A 115 11.25 -14.16 7.75
CA LYS A 115 10.97 -13.23 8.86
C LYS A 115 9.90 -12.21 8.49
N LEU A 116 9.99 -11.58 7.32
CA LEU A 116 8.97 -10.63 6.85
C LEU A 116 7.60 -11.30 6.72
N CYS A 117 7.54 -12.55 6.26
CA CYS A 117 6.29 -13.30 6.22
C CYS A 117 5.68 -13.47 7.62
N ALA A 118 6.49 -13.82 8.62
CA ALA A 118 6.02 -13.93 10.00
C ALA A 118 5.56 -12.58 10.57
N ASP A 119 6.30 -11.51 10.31
CA ASP A 119 5.96 -10.17 10.77
C ASP A 119 4.66 -9.66 10.11
N VAL A 120 4.43 -9.96 8.82
CA VAL A 120 3.16 -9.66 8.12
C VAL A 120 2.01 -10.46 8.74
N GLU A 121 2.20 -11.75 9.01
CA GLU A 121 1.19 -12.60 9.62
C GLU A 121 0.76 -12.06 11.00
N VAL A 122 1.70 -11.61 11.82
CA VAL A 122 1.41 -10.97 13.10
C VAL A 122 0.59 -9.68 12.95
N GLN A 123 0.90 -8.84 11.95
CA GLN A 123 0.23 -7.54 11.77
C GLN A 123 -1.10 -7.65 11.04
N ALA A 124 -1.21 -8.53 10.05
CA ALA A 124 -2.39 -8.67 9.20
C ALA A 124 -3.35 -9.77 9.68
N GLY A 125 -2.90 -10.67 10.57
CA GLY A 125 -3.64 -11.85 10.96
C GLY A 125 -3.74 -12.92 9.89
N GLN A 126 -3.01 -12.78 8.78
CA GLN A 126 -3.04 -13.68 7.64
C GLN A 126 -1.64 -13.91 7.10
N LYS A 127 -1.31 -15.17 6.81
CA LYS A 127 -0.02 -15.57 6.29
C LYS A 127 0.13 -15.15 4.83
N PRO A 128 1.18 -14.39 4.46
CA PRO A 128 1.48 -14.10 3.08
C PRO A 128 2.18 -15.28 2.40
N TYR A 129 2.09 -15.31 1.08
CA TYR A 129 2.84 -16.22 0.22
C TYR A 129 3.86 -15.42 -0.56
N TRP A 130 4.85 -16.08 -1.16
CA TRP A 130 5.87 -15.40 -1.94
C TRP A 130 6.48 -16.29 -3.00
N PHE A 131 7.06 -15.66 -3.99
CA PHE A 131 8.03 -16.22 -4.93
C PHE A 131 9.01 -15.14 -5.34
N LYS A 132 10.09 -15.51 -6.00
CA LYS A 132 11.03 -14.55 -6.57
C LYS A 132 11.37 -14.91 -8.00
N VAL A 133 11.77 -13.92 -8.77
CA VAL A 133 12.41 -14.07 -10.06
C VAL A 133 13.91 -13.96 -9.83
N ASP A 134 14.67 -14.96 -10.20
CA ASP A 134 16.12 -14.97 -10.05
C ASP A 134 16.83 -14.15 -11.15
N GLU A 135 18.16 -14.14 -11.15
CA GLU A 135 18.97 -13.41 -12.13
C GLU A 135 18.78 -13.93 -13.56
N SER A 136 18.43 -15.19 -13.73
CA SER A 136 18.14 -15.79 -15.04
C SER A 136 16.75 -15.48 -15.57
N GLY A 137 15.88 -14.85 -14.74
CA GLY A 137 14.49 -14.62 -15.05
C GLY A 137 13.57 -15.82 -14.74
N ALA A 138 14.06 -16.84 -14.03
CA ALA A 138 13.27 -17.98 -13.63
C ALA A 138 12.52 -17.71 -12.31
N ILE A 139 11.27 -18.21 -12.23
CA ILE A 139 10.45 -18.12 -11.01
C ILE A 139 10.90 -19.20 -10.04
N ALA A 140 11.30 -18.84 -8.82
CA ALA A 140 11.85 -19.74 -7.83
C ALA A 140 11.37 -19.40 -6.40
N GLY A 141 11.48 -20.38 -5.49
CA GLY A 141 11.14 -20.23 -4.07
C GLY A 141 9.65 -20.22 -3.78
N GLY A 142 9.29 -20.27 -2.50
CA GLY A 142 7.89 -20.19 -2.03
C GLY A 142 6.92 -21.08 -2.79
N ILE A 143 5.96 -20.45 -3.46
CA ILE A 143 4.91 -21.14 -4.25
C ILE A 143 5.28 -21.34 -5.72
N ALA A 144 6.53 -21.10 -6.12
CA ALA A 144 6.98 -21.17 -7.51
C ALA A 144 6.61 -22.49 -8.23
N LYS A 145 6.60 -23.62 -7.51
CA LYS A 145 6.24 -24.92 -8.09
C LYS A 145 4.83 -24.96 -8.70
N PHE A 146 3.90 -24.21 -8.12
CA PHE A 146 2.52 -24.15 -8.62
C PHE A 146 2.39 -23.22 -9.83
N ILE A 147 3.17 -22.14 -9.85
CA ILE A 147 3.20 -21.20 -10.98
C ILE A 147 3.89 -21.86 -12.19
N ASN A 148 5.02 -22.55 -11.94
CA ASN A 148 5.80 -23.23 -12.98
C ASN A 148 5.15 -24.51 -13.51
N ALA A 149 4.01 -24.94 -12.96
CA ALA A 149 3.28 -26.11 -13.44
C ALA A 149 2.66 -25.89 -14.84
N ASP A 150 2.43 -24.63 -15.22
CA ASP A 150 1.88 -24.25 -16.51
C ASP A 150 2.62 -23.03 -17.08
N GLU A 151 3.18 -23.18 -18.27
CA GLU A 151 3.96 -22.14 -18.94
C GLU A 151 3.13 -20.87 -19.23
N LYS A 152 1.83 -21.04 -19.56
CA LYS A 152 0.92 -19.91 -19.77
C LYS A 152 0.74 -19.09 -18.49
N THR A 153 0.67 -19.75 -17.35
CA THR A 153 0.58 -19.09 -16.03
C THR A 153 1.86 -18.32 -15.75
N VAL A 154 3.04 -18.88 -16.05
CA VAL A 154 4.34 -18.18 -15.91
C VAL A 154 4.37 -16.89 -16.75
N GLU A 155 4.01 -17.00 -18.04
CA GLU A 155 3.99 -15.84 -18.94
C GLU A 155 2.97 -14.78 -18.51
N ALA A 156 1.77 -15.20 -18.13
CA ALA A 156 0.71 -14.31 -17.66
C ALA A 156 1.13 -13.56 -16.38
N VAL A 157 1.74 -14.24 -15.41
CA VAL A 157 2.24 -13.62 -14.16
C VAL A 157 3.36 -12.62 -14.47
N LYS A 158 4.32 -13.01 -15.31
CA LYS A 158 5.44 -12.14 -15.71
C LYS A 158 4.94 -10.86 -16.39
N SER A 159 4.00 -10.99 -17.31
CA SER A 159 3.41 -9.88 -18.04
C SER A 159 2.59 -8.96 -17.11
N ALA A 160 1.66 -9.52 -16.34
CA ALA A 160 0.76 -8.75 -15.47
C ALA A 160 1.49 -7.97 -14.38
N LEU A 161 2.57 -8.53 -13.85
CA LEU A 161 3.37 -7.90 -12.80
C LEU A 161 4.60 -7.16 -13.34
N SER A 162 4.85 -7.20 -14.65
CA SER A 162 6.05 -6.62 -15.30
C SER A 162 7.35 -7.10 -14.60
N LEU A 163 7.46 -8.41 -14.40
CA LEU A 163 8.53 -8.99 -13.61
C LEU A 163 9.88 -8.92 -14.32
N GLU A 164 10.84 -8.32 -13.63
CA GLU A 164 12.24 -8.27 -14.02
C GLU A 164 13.08 -9.26 -13.18
N PRO A 165 14.31 -9.58 -13.59
CA PRO A 165 15.25 -10.32 -12.74
C PRO A 165 15.42 -9.67 -11.36
N ASN A 166 15.65 -10.48 -10.35
CA ASN A 166 15.78 -10.04 -8.95
C ASN A 166 14.52 -9.37 -8.37
N THR A 167 13.33 -9.72 -8.87
CA THR A 167 12.06 -9.29 -8.30
C THR A 167 11.58 -10.29 -7.25
N LEU A 168 11.23 -9.79 -6.05
CA LEU A 168 10.51 -10.54 -5.03
C LEU A 168 9.03 -10.17 -5.13
N VAL A 169 8.15 -11.16 -5.08
CA VAL A 169 6.70 -10.96 -5.11
C VAL A 169 6.08 -11.55 -3.85
N PHE A 170 5.39 -10.72 -3.07
CA PHE A 170 4.53 -11.19 -2.00
C PHE A 170 3.08 -11.24 -2.46
N LEU A 171 2.35 -12.23 -1.92
CA LEU A 171 0.97 -12.52 -2.30
C LEU A 171 0.11 -12.68 -1.05
N SER A 172 -1.08 -12.12 -1.10
CA SER A 172 -2.15 -12.37 -0.13
C SER A 172 -3.33 -13.04 -0.82
N ALA A 173 -4.08 -13.86 -0.09
CA ALA A 173 -5.27 -14.51 -0.63
C ALA A 173 -6.35 -14.57 0.44
N GLY A 174 -7.61 -14.34 0.06
CA GLY A 174 -8.75 -14.37 0.96
C GLY A 174 -9.95 -13.62 0.41
N LYS A 175 -10.90 -13.28 1.25
CA LYS A 175 -11.96 -12.35 0.88
C LYS A 175 -11.36 -10.99 0.49
N ARG A 176 -12.08 -10.22 -0.34
CA ARG A 176 -11.58 -8.96 -0.91
C ARG A 176 -10.90 -8.06 0.13
N GLU A 177 -11.59 -7.76 1.21
CA GLU A 177 -11.07 -6.87 2.25
C GLU A 177 -9.86 -7.43 2.97
N GLU A 178 -9.87 -8.71 3.30
CA GLU A 178 -8.76 -9.40 3.95
C GLU A 178 -7.52 -9.40 3.07
N ALA A 179 -7.68 -9.75 1.79
CA ALA A 179 -6.59 -9.76 0.82
C ALA A 179 -6.01 -8.35 0.60
N GLN A 180 -6.87 -7.32 0.51
CA GLN A 180 -6.45 -5.93 0.36
C GLN A 180 -5.71 -5.42 1.60
N LYS A 181 -6.26 -5.59 2.80
CA LYS A 181 -5.62 -5.18 4.07
C LYS A 181 -4.26 -5.85 4.27
N THR A 182 -4.20 -7.15 3.98
CA THR A 182 -2.92 -7.90 4.04
C THR A 182 -1.92 -7.38 3.01
N ALA A 183 -2.36 -7.10 1.78
CA ALA A 183 -1.51 -6.50 0.75
C ALA A 183 -0.98 -5.11 1.15
N GLY A 184 -1.78 -4.30 1.83
CA GLY A 184 -1.36 -3.01 2.39
C GLY A 184 -0.27 -3.14 3.45
N VAL A 185 -0.39 -4.13 4.34
CA VAL A 185 0.66 -4.45 5.33
C VAL A 185 1.94 -4.91 4.62
N MET A 186 1.82 -5.84 3.66
CA MET A 186 2.96 -6.31 2.86
C MET A 186 3.67 -5.16 2.14
N ARG A 187 2.90 -4.29 1.47
CA ARG A 187 3.43 -3.12 0.75
C ARG A 187 4.27 -2.22 1.66
N ARG A 188 3.74 -1.89 2.84
CA ARG A 188 4.43 -1.03 3.82
C ARG A 188 5.71 -1.68 4.34
N MET A 189 5.65 -2.95 4.69
CA MET A 189 6.81 -3.67 5.24
C MET A 189 7.90 -3.91 4.19
N LEU A 190 7.52 -4.25 2.97
CA LEU A 190 8.46 -4.42 1.85
C LEU A 190 9.12 -3.10 1.47
N GLY A 191 8.35 -2.01 1.37
CA GLY A 191 8.89 -0.68 1.10
C GLY A 191 9.90 -0.22 2.15
N ALA A 192 9.69 -0.59 3.42
CA ALA A 192 10.63 -0.26 4.48
C ALA A 192 11.87 -1.17 4.51
N ALA A 193 11.74 -2.43 4.07
CA ALA A 193 12.81 -3.44 4.13
C ALA A 193 13.70 -3.47 2.88
N CYS A 194 13.18 -3.09 1.71
CA CYS A 194 13.90 -3.09 0.45
C CYS A 194 14.40 -1.68 0.12
N GLU A 195 15.70 -1.53 -0.12
CA GLU A 195 16.30 -0.25 -0.47
C GLU A 195 15.73 0.30 -1.79
N GLY A 196 15.58 1.62 -1.87
CA GLY A 196 15.12 2.32 -3.06
C GLY A 196 13.62 2.42 -3.23
N HIS A 197 12.82 1.71 -2.43
CA HIS A 197 11.36 1.69 -2.56
C HIS A 197 10.61 2.61 -1.59
N MET A 198 11.32 3.32 -0.71
CA MET A 198 10.75 4.29 0.22
C MET A 198 11.64 5.52 0.32
N ASP A 199 11.11 6.66 -0.10
CA ASP A 199 11.75 7.95 0.14
C ASP A 199 11.41 8.45 1.55
N LYS A 200 12.38 8.41 2.45
CA LYS A 200 12.21 8.78 3.86
C LYS A 200 12.33 10.29 4.12
N GLU A 201 12.82 11.05 3.13
CA GLU A 201 13.17 12.45 3.30
C GLU A 201 12.14 13.41 2.67
N ARG A 202 10.90 12.97 2.51
CA ARG A 202 9.84 13.81 1.97
C ARG A 202 8.53 13.69 2.74
N TYR A 203 7.73 14.75 2.69
CA TYR A 203 6.32 14.76 3.03
C TYR A 203 5.51 14.71 1.74
N GLU A 204 4.45 13.92 1.72
CA GLU A 204 3.55 13.83 0.59
C GLU A 204 2.11 13.81 1.08
N PHE A 205 1.30 14.74 0.58
CA PHE A 205 -0.09 14.93 0.96
C PHE A 205 -1.02 14.44 -0.15
N CYS A 206 -2.10 13.82 0.22
CA CYS A 206 -3.19 13.46 -0.68
C CYS A 206 -4.52 13.52 0.05
N TRP A 207 -5.58 13.60 -0.73
CA TRP A 207 -6.94 13.40 -0.26
C TRP A 207 -7.41 12.00 -0.61
N ILE A 208 -7.98 11.29 0.35
CA ILE A 208 -8.79 10.11 0.05
C ILE A 208 -10.23 10.58 0.03
N VAL A 209 -10.86 10.40 -1.13
CA VAL A 209 -12.23 10.88 -1.40
C VAL A 209 -13.17 9.70 -1.69
N ASP A 210 -14.47 9.97 -1.79
CA ASP A 210 -15.49 8.98 -2.15
C ASP A 210 -15.52 7.76 -1.22
N PHE A 211 -15.43 8.01 0.09
CA PHE A 211 -15.63 6.96 1.08
C PHE A 211 -17.05 6.40 0.98
N PRO A 212 -17.25 5.07 1.16
CA PRO A 212 -18.57 4.51 1.26
C PRO A 212 -19.27 5.06 2.50
N MET A 213 -20.57 5.31 2.39
CA MET A 213 -21.37 5.81 3.52
C MET A 213 -21.55 4.74 4.60
N TYR A 214 -21.55 3.46 4.20
CA TYR A 214 -21.71 2.29 5.07
C TYR A 214 -20.63 1.28 4.76
N GLU A 215 -20.12 0.60 5.81
CA GLU A 215 -19.23 -0.56 5.75
C GLU A 215 -20.01 -1.87 5.79
#